data_edd3edf6208b9cd6338bfb3e970fd130
#
_entry.id   edd3edf6208b9cd6338bfb3e970fd130
#
_cell.length_a   1.000
_cell.length_b   1.000
_cell.length_c   1.000
_cell.angle_alpha   90.00
_cell.angle_beta   90.00
_cell.angle_gamma   90.00
#
_symmetry.space_group_name_H-M   'P 1'
#
loop_
_entity.id
_entity.type
_entity.pdbx_description
1 polymer ?
#
loop_
_entity_poly.entity_id
_entity_poly.type
_entity_poly.pdbx_seq_one_letter_code
_entity_poly.pdbx_strand_id
1 'polypeptide(L)' 'MTDYERKNWIINIENSATAVEAQLGSSVVNSVFERYGAHSVEDLNQSNLPAVFSELYAIE' A
#
# COMPACT_ATOMS: atom_id res chain seq x y z
N MET A 1 10.64 12.54 5.56
CA MET A 1 10.65 11.09 5.87
C MET A 1 12.03 10.53 5.59
N THR A 2 12.58 9.80 6.55
CA THR A 2 13.89 9.16 6.37
C THR A 2 13.77 7.88 5.54
N ASP A 3 14.89 7.38 5.04
CA ASP A 3 14.91 6.10 4.31
C ASP A 3 14.40 4.95 5.18
N TYR A 4 14.74 4.99 6.47
CA TYR A 4 14.27 3.99 7.43
C TYR A 4 12.75 4.01 7.56
N GLU A 5 12.18 5.19 7.71
CA GLU A 5 10.72 5.34 7.81
C GLU A 5 10.03 4.88 6.54
N ARG A 6 10.60 5.24 5.39
CA ARG A 6 10.06 4.84 4.10
C ARG A 6 10.03 3.33 3.96
N LYS A 7 11.12 2.65 4.32
CA LYS A 7 11.18 1.19 4.26
C LYS A 7 10.15 0.55 5.17
N ASN A 8 9.95 1.10 6.36
CA ASN A 8 8.94 0.56 7.28
C ASN A 8 7.53 0.70 6.72
N TRP A 9 7.22 1.86 6.12
CA TRP A 9 5.92 2.04 5.48
C TRP A 9 5.71 1.04 4.35
N ILE A 10 6.73 0.85 3.52
CA ILE A 10 6.65 -0.08 2.38
C ILE A 10 6.41 -1.50 2.87
N ILE A 11 7.13 -1.94 3.88
CA ILE A 11 6.96 -3.28 4.45
C ILE A 11 5.54 -3.45 5.00
N ASN A 12 5.03 -2.47 5.73
CA ASN A 12 3.69 -2.55 6.29
C ASN A 12 2.62 -2.54 5.20
N ILE A 13 2.80 -1.74 4.17
CA ILE A 13 1.89 -1.71 3.02
C ILE A 13 1.90 -3.06 2.31
N GLU A 14 3.08 -3.63 2.07
CA GLU A 14 3.17 -4.93 1.41
C GLU A 14 2.50 -6.03 2.22
N ASN A 15 2.67 -6.02 3.53
CA ASN A 15 2.02 -6.99 4.40
C ASN A 15 0.50 -6.85 4.36
N SER A 16 -0.01 -5.64 4.44
CA SER A 16 -1.44 -5.39 4.35
C SER A 16 -1.98 -5.74 2.97
N ALA A 17 -1.23 -5.41 1.93
CA ALA A 17 -1.62 -5.74 0.55
C ALA A 17 -1.72 -7.26 0.36
N THR A 18 -0.77 -8.01 0.92
CA THR A 18 -0.80 -9.47 0.84
C THR A 18 -2.05 -10.03 1.53
N ALA A 19 -2.41 -9.50 2.69
CA ALA A 19 -3.60 -9.92 3.42
C ALA A 19 -4.87 -9.61 2.64
N VAL A 20 -4.98 -8.41 2.08
CA VAL A 20 -6.13 -8.01 1.27
C VAL A 20 -6.23 -8.87 0.02
N GLU A 21 -5.10 -9.10 -0.65
CA GLU A 21 -5.06 -9.92 -1.86
C GLU A 21 -5.51 -11.35 -1.58
N ALA A 22 -5.12 -11.92 -0.46
CA ALA A 22 -5.51 -13.26 -0.07
C ALA A 22 -7.02 -13.40 0.13
N GLN A 23 -7.67 -12.33 0.58
CA GLN A 23 -9.10 -12.34 0.86
C GLN A 23 -9.95 -11.88 -0.33
N LEU A 24 -9.49 -10.86 -1.04
CA LEU A 24 -10.32 -10.16 -2.02
C LEU A 24 -9.74 -10.15 -3.43
N GLY A 25 -8.53 -10.67 -3.61
CA GLY A 25 -7.87 -10.72 -4.92
C GLY A 25 -7.01 -9.50 -5.20
N SER A 26 -6.13 -9.64 -6.19
CA SER A 26 -5.15 -8.61 -6.53
C SER A 26 -5.79 -7.35 -7.14
N SER A 27 -6.95 -7.47 -7.75
CA SER A 27 -7.61 -6.31 -8.38
C SER A 27 -7.98 -5.23 -7.36
N VAL A 28 -8.33 -5.64 -6.13
CA VAL A 28 -8.65 -4.68 -5.07
C VAL A 28 -7.40 -3.90 -4.67
N VAL A 29 -6.29 -4.60 -4.48
CA VAL A 29 -5.01 -3.97 -4.14
C VAL A 29 -4.58 -3.02 -5.26
N ASN A 30 -4.65 -3.46 -6.50
CA ASN A 30 -4.29 -2.63 -7.64
C ASN A 30 -5.15 -1.37 -7.72
N SER A 31 -6.45 -1.48 -7.43
CA SER A 31 -7.35 -0.33 -7.41
C SER A 31 -6.95 0.70 -6.37
N VAL A 32 -6.50 0.25 -5.19
CA VAL A 32 -6.02 1.16 -4.17
C VAL A 32 -4.79 1.93 -4.67
N PHE A 33 -3.79 1.22 -5.22
CA PHE A 33 -2.60 1.87 -5.74
C PHE A 33 -2.93 2.85 -6.87
N GLU A 34 -3.82 2.47 -7.78
CA GLU A 34 -4.19 3.31 -8.92
C GLU A 34 -4.83 4.63 -8.48
N ARG A 35 -5.57 4.63 -7.38
CA ARG A 35 -6.14 5.88 -6.86
C ARG A 35 -5.08 6.88 -6.45
N TYR A 36 -3.86 6.42 -6.20
CA TYR A 36 -2.73 7.28 -5.84
C TYR A 36 -1.74 7.42 -7.00
N GLY A 37 -2.16 7.02 -8.21
CA GLY A 37 -1.33 7.17 -9.40
C GLY A 37 -0.16 6.21 -9.48
N ALA A 38 -0.26 5.04 -8.81
CA ALA A 38 0.83 4.09 -8.74
C ALA A 38 0.42 2.73 -9.29
N HIS A 39 1.40 1.97 -9.77
CA HIS A 39 1.21 0.60 -10.25
C HIS A 39 1.69 -0.43 -9.22
N SER A 40 2.52 0.00 -8.28
CA SER A 40 3.07 -0.87 -7.24
C SER A 40 3.45 -0.02 -6.03
N VAL A 41 3.86 -0.67 -4.95
CA VAL A 41 4.25 0.04 -3.73
C VAL A 41 5.47 0.93 -3.95
N GLU A 42 6.42 0.50 -4.78
CA GLU A 42 7.62 1.29 -5.05
C GLU A 42 7.32 2.55 -5.85
N ASP A 43 6.21 2.55 -6.58
CA ASP A 43 5.80 3.67 -7.42
C ASP A 43 5.03 4.74 -6.65
N LEU A 44 4.68 4.46 -5.40
CA LEU A 44 3.91 5.37 -4.57
C LEU A 44 4.72 6.60 -4.17
N ASN A 45 4.07 7.76 -4.24
CA ASN A 45 4.66 8.98 -3.71
C ASN A 45 4.79 8.82 -2.20
N GLN A 46 5.94 9.26 -1.66
CA GLN A 46 6.23 9.16 -0.24
C GLN A 46 5.14 9.77 0.64
N SER A 47 4.55 10.88 0.20
CA SER A 47 3.50 11.56 0.95
C SER A 47 2.22 10.76 1.05
N ASN A 48 2.02 9.76 0.19
CA ASN A 48 0.81 8.94 0.15
C ASN A 48 0.95 7.62 0.92
N LEU A 49 2.14 7.29 1.40
CA LEU A 49 2.37 6.01 2.08
C LEU A 49 1.44 5.80 3.28
N PRO A 50 1.30 6.76 4.21
CA PRO A 50 0.38 6.56 5.34
C PRO A 50 -1.07 6.37 4.90
N ALA A 51 -1.52 7.11 3.90
CA ALA A 51 -2.89 7.02 3.42
C ALA A 51 -3.17 5.66 2.78
N VAL A 52 -2.24 5.16 1.97
CA VAL A 52 -2.38 3.85 1.33
C VAL A 52 -2.43 2.75 2.39
N PHE A 53 -1.54 2.82 3.36
CA PHE A 53 -1.55 1.84 4.45
C PHE A 53 -2.89 1.85 5.19
N SER A 54 -3.42 3.03 5.51
CA SER A 54 -4.70 3.15 6.20
C SER A 54 -5.85 2.55 5.40
N GLU A 55 -5.87 2.75 4.09
CA GLU A 55 -6.91 2.16 3.24
C GLU A 55 -6.83 0.64 3.23
N LEU A 56 -5.65 0.09 3.03
CA LEU A 56 -5.47 -1.35 3.00
C LEU A 56 -5.78 -1.99 4.36
N TYR A 57 -5.34 -1.35 5.43
CA TYR A 57 -5.60 -1.84 6.77
C TYR A 57 -7.10 -1.86 7.08
N ALA A 58 -7.84 -0.84 6.62
CA ALA A 58 -9.28 -0.78 6.85
C ALA A 58 -10.05 -1.87 6.09
N ILE A 59 -9.55 -2.28 4.92
CA ILE A 59 -10.16 -3.36 4.13
C ILE A 59 -9.82 -4.72 4.75
N GLU A 60 -8.62 -4.82 5.27
CA GLU A 60 -8.10 -6.05 5.87
C GLU A 60 -8.97 -6.50 7.04
#